data_3aa658f74f2c0ec779fd138d90651188
#
_entry.id   3aa658f74f2c0ec779fd138d90651188
#
_cell.length_a   1.000
_cell.length_b   1.000
_cell.length_c   1.000
_cell.angle_alpha   90.00
_cell.angle_beta   90.00
_cell.angle_gamma   90.00
#
_symmetry.space_group_name_H-M   'P 1'
#
loop_
_entity.id
_entity.type
_entity.pdbx_description
1 polymer ?
#
loop_
_entity_poly.entity_id
_entity_poly.type
_entity_poly.pdbx_seq_one_letter_code
_entity_poly.pdbx_strand_id
1 'polypeptide(L)'
;MIPNILKEVADRGYVVFTKGDYNLNIIGVRSKSIESNKFDDTMYIVFKQNDTWIQFKFPITTDPGLYYLNNPMGVNGTAIVCEGQYRGIYKLGLHRGSYEALVQTGGKIKIYRDRNKDEILDHEPTSLIDGYFGINIHRASTRTNSNNVDKWSAGCQVFQNAYAVSYTHLTLPTKRIV
;
A
#
# COMPACT_ATOMS: atom_id res chain seq x y z
N MET A 1 -20.79 -14.30 -6.53
CA MET A 1 -20.73 -14.17 -5.04
C MET A 1 -19.71 -13.11 -4.72
N ILE A 2 -19.98 -12.25 -3.70
CA ILE A 2 -19.01 -11.21 -3.27
C ILE A 2 -17.82 -11.87 -2.58
N PRO A 3 -16.57 -11.53 -2.93
CA PRO A 3 -15.37 -12.03 -2.24
C PRO A 3 -15.36 -11.73 -0.74
N ASN A 4 -14.89 -12.67 0.07
CA ASN A 4 -14.90 -12.52 1.53
C ASN A 4 -14.15 -11.31 2.03
N ILE A 5 -13.01 -10.97 1.41
CA ILE A 5 -12.24 -9.78 1.78
C ILE A 5 -13.06 -8.48 1.66
N LEU A 6 -13.97 -8.39 0.69
CA LEU A 6 -14.85 -7.22 0.55
C LEU A 6 -15.93 -7.18 1.65
N LYS A 7 -16.37 -8.33 2.14
CA LYS A 7 -17.27 -8.39 3.30
C LYS A 7 -16.56 -7.88 4.55
N GLU A 8 -15.33 -8.34 4.79
CA GLU A 8 -14.52 -7.87 5.93
C GLU A 8 -14.26 -6.35 5.89
N VAL A 9 -14.05 -5.79 4.70
CA VAL A 9 -13.91 -4.34 4.49
C VAL A 9 -15.22 -3.62 4.86
N ALA A 10 -16.37 -4.15 4.41
CA ALA A 10 -17.69 -3.59 4.72
C ALA A 10 -18.03 -3.70 6.22
N ASP A 11 -17.72 -4.83 6.86
CA ASP A 11 -17.96 -5.08 8.29
C ASP A 11 -17.15 -4.11 9.19
N ARG A 12 -16.03 -3.58 8.68
CA ARG A 12 -15.25 -2.51 9.33
C ARG A 12 -15.84 -1.11 9.09
N GLY A 13 -16.98 -0.99 8.41
CA GLY A 13 -17.62 0.30 8.06
C GLY A 13 -17.00 1.02 6.89
N TYR A 14 -16.12 0.39 6.12
CA TYR A 14 -15.48 0.99 4.96
C TYR A 14 -16.32 0.82 3.69
N VAL A 15 -16.19 1.79 2.79
CA VAL A 15 -16.89 1.76 1.49
C VAL A 15 -16.25 0.72 0.57
N VAL A 16 -17.10 -0.13 -0.02
CA VAL A 16 -16.73 -1.11 -1.04
C VAL A 16 -17.24 -0.67 -2.40
N PHE A 17 -16.38 -0.67 -3.41
CA PHE A 17 -16.77 -0.34 -4.79
C PHE A 17 -17.33 -1.60 -5.48
N THR A 18 -18.64 -1.60 -5.71
CA THR A 18 -19.37 -2.75 -6.29
C THR A 18 -19.99 -2.47 -7.65
N LYS A 19 -19.97 -1.22 -8.11
CA LYS A 19 -20.60 -0.79 -9.36
C LYS A 19 -19.59 -0.49 -10.45
N GLY A 20 -19.89 -0.92 -11.66
CA GLY A 20 -19.06 -0.71 -12.84
C GLY A 20 -17.86 -1.64 -12.91
N ASP A 21 -17.35 -1.83 -14.12
CA ASP A 21 -16.16 -2.63 -14.39
C ASP A 21 -14.89 -1.86 -14.01
N TYR A 22 -13.86 -2.59 -13.58
CA TYR A 22 -12.56 -2.04 -13.20
C TYR A 22 -12.60 -0.94 -12.12
N ASN A 23 -13.63 -0.91 -11.28
CA ASN A 23 -13.66 -0.04 -10.12
C ASN A 23 -12.93 -0.75 -8.97
N LEU A 24 -11.63 -0.46 -8.83
CA LEU A 24 -10.74 -1.24 -7.97
C LEU A 24 -10.97 -0.98 -6.49
N ASN A 25 -11.07 -2.07 -5.73
CA ASN A 25 -10.81 -2.09 -4.29
C ASN A 25 -9.37 -2.60 -4.12
N ILE A 26 -8.48 -1.75 -3.63
CA ILE A 26 -7.08 -2.06 -3.33
C ILE A 26 -6.96 -2.14 -1.82
N ILE A 27 -6.68 -3.33 -1.29
CA ILE A 27 -6.78 -3.63 0.13
C ILE A 27 -5.47 -4.25 0.62
N GLY A 28 -4.72 -3.49 1.42
CA GLY A 28 -3.55 -3.99 2.14
C GLY A 28 -3.98 -4.65 3.45
N VAL A 29 -3.57 -5.87 3.67
CA VAL A 29 -3.77 -6.60 4.93
C VAL A 29 -2.41 -6.80 5.56
N ARG A 30 -2.19 -6.09 6.67
CA ARG A 30 -0.96 -6.21 7.46
C ARG A 30 -0.96 -7.52 8.22
N SER A 31 0.18 -8.18 8.30
CA SER A 31 0.40 -9.35 9.13
C SER A 31 0.33 -8.97 10.62
N LYS A 32 0.22 -9.95 11.49
CA LYS A 32 0.29 -9.71 12.95
C LYS A 32 1.74 -9.71 13.47
N SER A 33 2.70 -9.97 12.60
CA SER A 33 4.11 -9.93 12.96
C SER A 33 4.53 -8.48 13.21
N ILE A 34 5.33 -8.28 14.23
CA ILE A 34 6.03 -7.01 14.49
C ILE A 34 7.47 -7.04 13.95
N GLU A 35 7.87 -8.16 13.36
CA GLU A 35 9.19 -8.29 12.75
C GLU A 35 9.25 -7.49 11.45
N SER A 36 10.22 -6.61 11.36
CA SER A 36 10.45 -5.78 10.18
C SER A 36 11.08 -6.55 9.01
N ASN A 37 11.22 -5.87 7.88
CA ASN A 37 12.01 -6.32 6.71
C ASN A 37 11.47 -7.51 5.93
N LYS A 38 10.18 -7.85 6.08
CA LYS A 38 9.54 -8.98 5.41
C LYS A 38 8.45 -8.51 4.42
N PHE A 39 8.20 -9.31 3.39
CA PHE A 39 7.04 -9.21 2.50
C PHE A 39 5.95 -10.20 2.96
N ASP A 40 5.53 -10.09 4.19
CA ASP A 40 4.57 -11.01 4.84
C ASP A 40 3.14 -10.45 4.91
N ASP A 41 2.94 -9.25 4.38
CA ASP A 41 1.63 -8.65 4.18
C ASP A 41 1.01 -9.06 2.85
N THR A 42 -0.27 -8.78 2.70
CA THR A 42 -1.00 -9.14 1.49
C THR A 42 -1.73 -7.94 0.89
N MET A 43 -1.53 -7.70 -0.41
CA MET A 43 -2.38 -6.81 -1.20
C MET A 43 -3.42 -7.59 -1.97
N TYR A 44 -4.70 -7.28 -1.74
CA TYR A 44 -5.80 -7.72 -2.59
C TYR A 44 -6.16 -6.60 -3.57
N ILE A 45 -6.35 -6.96 -4.83
CA ILE A 45 -6.91 -6.09 -5.87
C ILE A 45 -8.17 -6.75 -6.37
N VAL A 46 -9.32 -6.15 -6.07
CA VAL A 46 -10.63 -6.75 -6.29
C VAL A 46 -11.52 -5.80 -7.08
N PHE A 47 -12.10 -6.28 -8.17
CA PHE A 47 -12.99 -5.51 -9.04
C PHE A 47 -13.97 -6.41 -9.78
N LYS A 48 -14.93 -5.81 -10.48
CA LYS A 48 -15.79 -6.52 -11.43
C LYS A 48 -15.30 -6.34 -12.87
N GLN A 49 -15.49 -7.38 -13.65
CA GLN A 49 -15.41 -7.37 -15.10
C GLN A 49 -16.57 -8.19 -15.64
N ASN A 50 -17.43 -7.56 -16.45
CA ASN A 50 -18.65 -8.18 -16.98
C ASN A 50 -19.49 -8.83 -15.85
N ASP A 51 -19.77 -8.06 -14.80
CA ASP A 51 -20.47 -8.46 -13.57
C ASP A 51 -19.83 -9.62 -12.78
N THR A 52 -18.71 -10.14 -13.22
CA THR A 52 -17.97 -11.19 -12.52
C THR A 52 -16.89 -10.58 -11.62
N TRP A 53 -16.80 -11.05 -10.36
CA TRP A 53 -15.75 -10.64 -9.45
C TRP A 53 -14.41 -11.28 -9.83
N ILE A 54 -13.39 -10.43 -9.96
CA ILE A 54 -12.00 -10.80 -10.16
C ILE A 54 -11.22 -10.37 -8.93
N GLN A 55 -10.36 -11.26 -8.42
CA GLN A 55 -9.52 -11.02 -7.26
C GLN A 55 -8.10 -11.47 -7.55
N PHE A 56 -7.15 -10.57 -7.35
CA PHE A 56 -5.73 -10.87 -7.28
C PHE A 56 -5.22 -10.74 -5.85
N LYS A 57 -4.19 -11.50 -5.53
CA LYS A 57 -3.54 -11.50 -4.22
C LYS A 57 -2.02 -11.52 -4.41
N PHE A 58 -1.33 -10.58 -3.78
CA PHE A 58 0.11 -10.42 -3.92
C PHE A 58 0.80 -10.24 -2.58
N PRO A 59 1.99 -10.83 -2.37
CA PRO A 59 2.86 -10.48 -1.25
C PRO A 59 3.32 -9.03 -1.37
N ILE A 60 3.21 -8.29 -0.26
CA ILE A 60 3.66 -6.91 -0.12
C ILE A 60 4.33 -6.70 1.23
N THR A 61 4.90 -5.51 1.42
CA THR A 61 5.06 -4.93 2.74
C THR A 61 4.18 -3.69 2.86
N THR A 62 3.55 -3.51 4.02
CA THR A 62 2.89 -2.26 4.44
C THR A 62 3.75 -1.45 5.40
N ASP A 63 4.95 -1.95 5.67
CA ASP A 63 5.86 -1.48 6.69
C ASP A 63 7.19 -1.01 6.10
N PRO A 64 7.96 -0.19 6.83
CA PRO A 64 9.30 0.20 6.42
C PRO A 64 10.26 -1.00 6.51
N GLY A 65 11.28 -0.97 5.65
CA GLY A 65 12.37 -1.91 5.72
C GLY A 65 13.42 -1.54 6.77
N LEU A 66 14.21 -2.53 7.17
CA LEU A 66 15.20 -2.43 8.22
C LEU A 66 16.17 -1.25 8.05
N TYR A 67 16.56 -0.95 6.80
CA TYR A 67 17.44 0.19 6.55
C TYR A 67 16.87 1.50 7.09
N TYR A 68 15.57 1.77 6.84
CA TYR A 68 14.94 3.04 7.25
C TYR A 68 14.47 3.04 8.71
N LEU A 69 14.25 1.91 9.32
CA LEU A 69 14.07 1.83 10.77
C LEU A 69 15.34 2.30 11.48
N ASN A 70 16.49 1.81 11.06
CA ASN A 70 17.79 2.21 11.60
C ASN A 70 18.25 3.61 11.16
N ASN A 71 17.83 4.05 9.96
CA ASN A 71 18.23 5.32 9.35
C ASN A 71 16.99 6.12 8.90
N PRO A 72 16.19 6.67 9.81
CA PRO A 72 15.00 7.44 9.47
C PRO A 72 15.31 8.62 8.54
N MET A 73 14.45 8.86 7.54
CA MET A 73 14.60 9.99 6.62
C MET A 73 14.35 11.35 7.30
N GLY A 74 13.72 11.36 8.46
CA GLY A 74 13.42 12.56 9.21
C GLY A 74 13.65 12.40 10.72
N VAL A 75 13.82 13.50 11.41
CA VAL A 75 14.09 13.54 12.87
C VAL A 75 12.97 12.92 13.72
N ASN A 76 11.78 12.83 13.16
CA ASN A 76 10.61 12.29 13.86
C ASN A 76 10.44 10.77 13.72
N GLY A 77 11.44 10.07 13.19
CA GLY A 77 11.40 8.62 13.00
C GLY A 77 10.78 8.18 11.66
N THR A 78 10.69 6.88 11.46
CA THR A 78 10.21 6.27 10.22
C THR A 78 8.69 6.17 10.19
N ALA A 79 8.09 6.33 9.02
CA ALA A 79 6.64 6.29 8.86
C ALA A 79 6.13 4.85 8.76
N ILE A 80 5.04 4.55 9.47
CA ILE A 80 4.24 3.32 9.31
C ILE A 80 2.80 3.77 9.06
N VAL A 81 2.18 3.30 7.98
CA VAL A 81 0.80 3.70 7.64
C VAL A 81 -0.18 3.18 8.69
N CYS A 82 -1.00 4.08 9.23
CA CYS A 82 -2.10 3.70 10.12
C CYS A 82 -3.20 2.99 9.31
N GLU A 83 -3.82 2.00 9.91
CA GLU A 83 -4.97 1.32 9.32
C GLU A 83 -6.11 2.31 9.07
N GLY A 84 -6.78 2.16 7.93
CA GLY A 84 -7.86 3.05 7.55
C GLY A 84 -8.24 2.94 6.08
N GLN A 85 -9.26 3.70 5.70
CA GLN A 85 -9.65 3.83 4.30
C GLN A 85 -9.20 5.18 3.75
N TYR A 86 -8.39 5.14 2.70
CA TYR A 86 -7.78 6.31 2.07
C TYR A 86 -8.34 6.52 0.66
N ARG A 87 -9.49 7.20 0.55
CA ARG A 87 -10.21 7.41 -0.71
C ARG A 87 -9.74 8.68 -1.42
N GLY A 88 -9.50 8.58 -2.74
CA GLY A 88 -9.10 9.72 -3.55
C GLY A 88 -7.67 10.24 -3.27
N ILE A 89 -6.90 9.53 -2.46
CA ILE A 89 -5.55 9.92 -2.02
C ILE A 89 -4.51 9.64 -3.10
N TYR A 90 -4.68 8.52 -3.80
CA TYR A 90 -3.70 8.01 -4.76
C TYR A 90 -4.08 8.35 -6.19
N LYS A 91 -3.07 8.69 -6.99
CA LYS A 91 -3.17 8.87 -8.44
C LYS A 91 -2.04 8.13 -9.13
N LEU A 92 -2.26 7.72 -10.38
CA LEU A 92 -1.17 7.22 -11.20
C LEU A 92 -0.16 8.32 -11.44
N GLY A 93 1.10 8.01 -11.20
CA GLY A 93 2.22 8.94 -11.35
C GLY A 93 3.54 8.21 -11.32
N LEU A 94 4.63 8.95 -11.25
CA LEU A 94 5.97 8.36 -11.21
C LEU A 94 6.51 8.35 -9.78
N HIS A 95 6.83 7.16 -9.26
CA HIS A 95 7.58 7.03 -8.02
C HIS A 95 8.99 7.59 -8.21
N ARG A 96 9.34 8.62 -7.43
CA ARG A 96 10.63 9.33 -7.54
C ARG A 96 11.00 9.75 -8.97
N GLY A 97 10.00 10.05 -9.82
CA GLY A 97 10.23 10.43 -11.21
C GLY A 97 10.68 9.31 -12.15
N SER A 98 10.71 8.04 -11.70
CA SER A 98 11.37 6.96 -12.42
C SER A 98 10.42 5.96 -13.08
N TYR A 99 9.38 5.51 -12.38
CA TYR A 99 8.48 4.46 -12.88
C TYR A 99 7.07 4.61 -12.34
N GLU A 100 6.10 4.07 -13.05
CA GLU A 100 4.68 4.13 -12.71
C GLU A 100 4.36 3.47 -11.36
N ALA A 101 3.56 4.19 -10.57
CA ALA A 101 3.10 3.79 -9.25
C ALA A 101 1.83 4.56 -8.89
N LEU A 102 1.13 4.13 -7.85
CA LEU A 102 0.13 4.96 -7.21
C LEU A 102 0.83 5.91 -6.23
N VAL A 103 0.78 7.21 -6.52
CA VAL A 103 1.44 8.24 -5.72
C VAL A 103 0.46 8.99 -4.85
N GLN A 104 0.86 9.30 -3.62
CA GLN A 104 0.08 10.08 -2.67
C GLN A 104 0.07 11.56 -3.09
N THR A 105 -0.97 11.99 -3.78
CA THR A 105 -1.13 13.39 -4.23
C THR A 105 -2.51 13.96 -3.96
N GLY A 106 -3.50 13.12 -3.69
CA GLY A 106 -4.91 13.51 -3.57
C GLY A 106 -5.34 13.93 -2.16
N GLY A 107 -4.52 13.70 -1.13
CA GLY A 107 -4.88 14.02 0.25
C GLY A 107 -3.89 13.51 1.27
N LYS A 108 -4.20 13.78 2.54
CA LYS A 108 -3.40 13.37 3.69
C LYS A 108 -3.62 11.90 4.02
N ILE A 109 -2.62 11.28 4.63
CA ILE A 109 -2.66 9.92 5.16
C ILE A 109 -2.20 9.95 6.61
N LYS A 110 -2.75 9.06 7.45
CA LYS A 110 -2.33 8.90 8.84
C LYS A 110 -1.16 7.92 8.92
N ILE A 111 -0.18 8.27 9.70
CA ILE A 111 0.97 7.41 9.97
C ILE A 111 1.30 7.40 11.46
N TYR A 112 1.85 6.27 11.92
CA TYR A 112 2.64 6.19 13.14
C TYR A 112 4.08 6.64 12.85
N ARG A 113 4.82 6.99 13.90
CA ARG A 113 6.25 7.29 13.83
C ARG A 113 7.04 6.36 14.73
N ASP A 114 7.81 5.50 14.09
CA ASP A 114 8.81 4.67 14.73
C ASP A 114 10.07 5.49 14.99
N ARG A 115 10.47 5.63 16.25
CA ARG A 115 11.51 6.58 16.68
C ARG A 115 12.71 5.95 17.37
N ASN A 116 12.56 4.72 17.88
CA ASN A 116 13.53 4.11 18.80
C ASN A 116 14.68 3.38 18.11
N LYS A 117 14.56 3.06 16.80
CA LYS A 117 15.58 2.37 16.00
C LYS A 117 15.95 0.97 16.49
N ASP A 118 14.95 0.23 17.02
CA ASP A 118 15.17 -1.10 17.58
C ASP A 118 14.79 -2.25 16.62
N GLU A 119 14.49 -1.93 15.35
CA GLU A 119 14.13 -2.90 14.31
C GLU A 119 12.73 -3.53 14.49
N ILE A 120 12.00 -3.17 15.54
CA ILE A 120 10.63 -3.59 15.81
C ILE A 120 9.67 -2.51 15.30
N LEU A 121 8.52 -2.92 14.80
CA LEU A 121 7.53 -1.99 14.24
C LEU A 121 6.66 -1.38 15.34
N ASP A 122 6.81 -0.10 15.59
CA ASP A 122 6.06 0.64 16.60
C ASP A 122 4.78 1.25 16.08
N HIS A 123 3.65 0.85 16.64
CA HIS A 123 2.33 1.38 16.33
C HIS A 123 1.76 2.21 17.50
N GLU A 124 2.58 3.13 18.04
CA GLU A 124 2.20 3.94 19.18
C GLU A 124 1.12 4.98 18.82
N PRO A 125 -0.09 4.94 19.40
CA PRO A 125 -1.17 5.88 19.09
C PRO A 125 -0.78 7.35 19.33
N THR A 126 0.09 7.61 20.28
CA THR A 126 0.61 8.96 20.61
C THR A 126 1.53 9.52 19.52
N SER A 127 1.99 8.68 18.61
CA SER A 127 2.83 9.07 17.47
C SER A 127 2.05 9.38 16.20
N LEU A 128 0.70 9.21 16.20
CA LEU A 128 -0.15 9.42 15.03
C LEU A 128 -0.13 10.86 14.53
N ILE A 129 0.16 11.03 13.25
CA ILE A 129 0.11 12.32 12.56
C ILE A 129 -0.51 12.19 11.18
N ASP A 130 -1.15 13.25 10.71
CA ASP A 130 -1.75 13.39 9.38
C ASP A 130 -0.86 14.23 8.48
N GLY A 131 -0.65 13.81 7.23
CA GLY A 131 0.13 14.63 6.30
C GLY A 131 0.33 14.04 4.90
N TYR A 132 1.06 14.81 4.12
CA TYR A 132 1.60 14.37 2.82
C TYR A 132 3.03 13.86 3.06
N PHE A 133 3.19 12.56 3.09
CA PHE A 133 4.47 11.92 3.41
C PHE A 133 5.12 11.23 2.21
N GLY A 134 4.46 11.29 1.05
CA GLY A 134 4.91 10.58 -0.14
C GLY A 134 4.80 9.06 -0.01
N ILE A 135 3.82 8.60 0.78
CA ILE A 135 3.54 7.17 0.93
C ILE A 135 2.89 6.67 -0.35
N ASN A 136 3.64 5.98 -1.16
CA ASN A 136 3.22 5.47 -2.45
C ASN A 136 2.94 3.96 -2.40
N ILE A 137 2.24 3.45 -3.42
CA ILE A 137 2.08 2.01 -3.66
C ILE A 137 2.89 1.69 -4.90
N HIS A 138 4.00 0.97 -4.73
CA HIS A 138 4.98 0.73 -5.79
C HIS A 138 5.60 -0.67 -5.72
N ARG A 139 6.48 -0.99 -6.64
CA ARG A 139 7.23 -2.24 -6.65
C ARG A 139 8.59 -2.12 -5.96
N ALA A 140 9.14 -3.23 -5.52
CA ALA A 140 10.54 -3.32 -5.12
C ALA A 140 11.44 -3.37 -6.36
N SER A 141 12.04 -4.51 -6.68
CA SER A 141 12.95 -4.70 -7.82
C SER A 141 12.27 -4.46 -9.18
N THR A 142 13.08 -4.27 -10.21
CA THR A 142 12.63 -4.19 -11.62
C THR A 142 12.62 -5.54 -12.32
N ARG A 143 13.33 -6.55 -11.79
CA ARG A 143 13.64 -7.78 -12.51
C ARG A 143 13.23 -9.06 -11.82
N THR A 144 13.21 -9.07 -10.49
CA THR A 144 13.01 -10.28 -9.67
C THR A 144 12.14 -9.98 -8.46
N ASN A 145 11.68 -11.02 -7.78
CA ASN A 145 11.13 -10.89 -6.45
C ASN A 145 12.25 -10.48 -5.47
N SER A 146 11.94 -9.54 -4.59
CA SER A 146 12.85 -9.16 -3.51
C SER A 146 12.59 -10.04 -2.30
N ASN A 147 13.64 -10.55 -1.67
CA ASN A 147 13.51 -11.39 -0.48
C ASN A 147 13.26 -10.54 0.78
N ASN A 148 13.95 -9.41 0.88
CA ASN A 148 13.87 -8.48 2.01
C ASN A 148 13.40 -7.09 1.55
N VAL A 149 12.80 -6.35 2.48
CA VAL A 149 12.31 -4.98 2.21
C VAL A 149 13.45 -3.98 2.14
N ASP A 150 14.39 -4.01 3.07
CA ASP A 150 15.60 -3.16 3.15
C ASP A 150 15.33 -1.68 2.78
N LYS A 151 15.85 -1.23 1.63
CA LYS A 151 15.73 0.14 1.11
C LYS A 151 14.51 0.36 0.21
N TRP A 152 13.67 -0.64 0.01
CA TRP A 152 12.51 -0.49 -0.86
C TRP A 152 11.38 0.32 -0.23
N SER A 153 11.23 0.27 1.10
CA SER A 153 10.19 1.00 1.82
C SER A 153 10.73 1.84 2.97
N ALA A 154 10.42 3.14 2.93
CA ALA A 154 10.53 4.05 4.08
C ALA A 154 9.16 4.37 4.68
N GLY A 155 8.20 3.42 4.53
CA GLY A 155 6.80 3.53 4.90
C GLY A 155 5.82 3.37 3.73
N CYS A 156 6.31 3.24 2.49
CA CYS A 156 5.49 2.95 1.31
C CYS A 156 4.92 1.52 1.36
N GLN A 157 3.80 1.32 0.64
CA GLN A 157 3.28 -0.01 0.36
C GLN A 157 4.05 -0.59 -0.83
N VAL A 158 4.78 -1.69 -0.65
CA VAL A 158 5.71 -2.18 -1.67
C VAL A 158 5.42 -3.61 -2.06
N PHE A 159 5.18 -3.83 -3.36
CA PHE A 159 5.04 -5.17 -3.92
C PHE A 159 6.39 -5.89 -3.98
N GLN A 160 6.40 -7.13 -3.51
CA GLN A 160 7.55 -8.02 -3.64
C GLN A 160 7.90 -8.32 -5.10
N ASN A 161 6.86 -8.55 -5.91
CA ASN A 161 6.98 -8.86 -7.33
C ASN A 161 6.96 -7.60 -8.19
N ALA A 162 7.90 -7.52 -9.16
CA ALA A 162 8.07 -6.37 -10.03
C ALA A 162 6.83 -6.04 -10.88
N TYR A 163 6.09 -7.04 -11.31
CA TYR A 163 4.95 -6.88 -12.22
C TYR A 163 3.62 -6.65 -11.51
N ALA A 164 3.53 -6.99 -10.22
CA ALA A 164 2.28 -6.93 -9.46
C ALA A 164 1.69 -5.51 -9.37
N VAL A 165 2.54 -4.48 -9.36
CA VAL A 165 2.09 -3.08 -9.30
C VAL A 165 1.22 -2.68 -10.50
N SER A 166 1.43 -3.27 -11.68
CA SER A 166 0.64 -2.96 -12.87
C SER A 166 -0.85 -3.28 -12.71
N TYR A 167 -1.20 -4.23 -11.85
CA TYR A 167 -2.60 -4.53 -11.55
C TYR A 167 -3.32 -3.41 -10.81
N THR A 168 -2.61 -2.50 -10.14
CA THR A 168 -3.20 -1.30 -9.54
C THR A 168 -3.56 -0.25 -10.57
N HIS A 169 -3.13 -0.39 -11.82
CA HIS A 169 -3.34 0.57 -12.91
C HIS A 169 -4.51 0.22 -13.83
N LEU A 170 -5.18 -0.90 -13.61
CA LEU A 170 -6.21 -1.45 -14.53
C LEU A 170 -7.41 -0.53 -14.79
N THR A 171 -7.67 0.47 -13.93
CA THR A 171 -8.81 1.38 -14.11
C THR A 171 -8.47 2.69 -14.82
N LEU A 172 -7.21 2.98 -15.04
CA LEU A 172 -6.78 4.33 -15.42
C LEU A 172 -6.70 4.59 -16.93
N PRO A 173 -6.40 3.62 -17.80
CA PRO A 173 -6.28 3.87 -19.24
C PRO A 173 -7.60 4.03 -19.97
N THR A 174 -8.66 3.36 -19.55
CA THR A 174 -9.90 3.21 -20.32
C THR A 174 -10.83 4.43 -20.27
N LYS A 175 -10.61 5.39 -19.38
CA LYS A 175 -11.42 6.63 -19.28
C LYS A 175 -10.85 7.82 -20.09
N ARG A 176 -9.83 7.64 -20.88
CA ARG A 176 -9.19 8.72 -21.67
C ARG A 176 -9.07 8.45 -23.16
N ILE A 177 -9.84 7.54 -23.72
CA ILE A 177 -9.95 7.41 -25.19
C ILE A 177 -11.41 7.73 -25.55
N VAL A 178 -11.69 8.99 -25.65
CA VAL A 178 -12.68 9.59 -26.55
C VAL A 178 -12.11 10.89 -27.01
#